data_f9776a19f12eda73c3e3443ae3c9aad7
#
_entry.id   f9776a19f12eda73c3e3443ae3c9aad7
#
_cell.length_a   1.000
_cell.length_b   1.000
_cell.length_c   1.000
_cell.angle_alpha   90.00
_cell.angle_beta   90.00
_cell.angle_gamma   90.00
#
_symmetry.space_group_name_H-M   'P 1'
#
loop_
_entity.id
_entity.type
_entity.pdbx_description
1 polymer ?
#
loop_
_entity_poly.entity_id
_entity_poly.type
_entity_poly.pdbx_seq_one_letter_code
_entity_poly.pdbx_strand_id
1 'polypeptide(L)'
;MRALLVYPTMVIMTLVLGLPIIVLSLFGVRIPPDSFFGRAPRYWAKTVLWTAGVRVTVRNAERIAPPGQTRVYVSNHVSWFDVFALASVIPHYRFVAKKELASLPVFGRAAREVAGIFIDRQNRKAAFDAYAAAAHQIRGGINVAVYPEGTRGRSYELRPFKKGPFVLAIAAQVPVVPVVSWGTREVQGKGDVAIHAGACELTFLEPVPTEGMTYEDRDRLVSIVWHRMAAALEEKGVPTAGRPIESAIQAGARSE
;
A
#
# COMPACT_ATOMS: atom_id res chain seq x y z
N MET A 1 -7.60 12.85 -22.27
CA MET A 1 -6.98 11.81 -23.13
C MET A 1 -5.61 11.32 -22.65
N ARG A 2 -5.28 11.43 -21.36
CA ARG A 2 -3.96 10.98 -20.85
C ARG A 2 -3.82 9.46 -20.76
N ALA A 3 -4.93 8.71 -20.73
CA ALA A 3 -4.92 7.24 -20.74
C ALA A 3 -4.11 6.66 -21.92
N LEU A 4 -4.19 7.29 -23.12
CA LEU A 4 -3.43 6.89 -24.31
C LEU A 4 -1.91 7.04 -24.15
N LEU A 5 -1.45 7.85 -23.21
CA LEU A 5 -0.03 8.00 -22.88
C LEU A 5 0.34 7.13 -21.69
N VAL A 6 -0.50 7.08 -20.66
CA VAL A 6 -0.20 6.43 -19.38
C VAL A 6 -0.15 4.91 -19.52
N TYR A 7 -1.14 4.29 -20.19
CA TYR A 7 -1.14 2.83 -20.31
C TYR A 7 0.05 2.27 -21.11
N PRO A 8 0.41 2.82 -22.29
CA PRO A 8 1.65 2.42 -22.96
C PRO A 8 2.89 2.67 -22.11
N THR A 9 2.98 3.80 -21.40
CA THR A 9 4.09 4.08 -20.48
C THR A 9 4.20 3.02 -19.39
N MET A 10 3.09 2.61 -18.79
CA MET A 10 3.09 1.53 -17.79
C MET A 10 3.65 0.23 -18.36
N VAL A 11 3.24 -0.15 -19.57
CA VAL A 11 3.74 -1.37 -20.25
C VAL A 11 5.23 -1.24 -20.55
N ILE A 12 5.64 -0.15 -21.20
CA ILE A 12 7.04 0.09 -21.58
C ILE A 12 7.94 0.06 -20.34
N MET A 13 7.59 0.80 -19.29
CA MET A 13 8.37 0.84 -18.05
C MET A 13 8.40 -0.51 -17.34
N THR A 14 7.32 -1.30 -17.43
CA THR A 14 7.30 -2.67 -16.90
C THR A 14 8.28 -3.55 -17.67
N LEU A 15 8.37 -3.44 -18.97
CA LEU A 15 9.34 -4.18 -19.77
C LEU A 15 10.77 -3.70 -19.52
N VAL A 16 11.02 -2.39 -19.59
CA VAL A 16 12.36 -1.79 -19.45
C VAL A 16 12.97 -2.07 -18.07
N LEU A 17 12.19 -1.98 -17.00
CA LEU A 17 12.68 -2.24 -15.65
C LEU A 17 12.54 -3.71 -15.25
N GLY A 18 11.46 -4.37 -15.67
CA GLY A 18 11.15 -5.72 -15.23
C GLY A 18 11.96 -6.81 -15.90
N LEU A 19 12.26 -6.71 -17.19
CA LEU A 19 13.05 -7.73 -17.90
C LEU A 19 14.48 -7.87 -17.32
N PRO A 20 15.24 -6.77 -17.10
CA PRO A 20 16.54 -6.89 -16.44
C PRO A 20 16.46 -7.47 -15.02
N ILE A 21 15.44 -7.12 -14.25
CA ILE A 21 15.23 -7.69 -12.90
C ILE A 21 15.04 -9.21 -13.00
N ILE A 22 14.23 -9.69 -13.95
CA ILE A 22 13.99 -11.11 -14.17
C ILE A 22 15.28 -11.82 -14.60
N VAL A 23 16.04 -11.21 -15.52
CA VAL A 23 17.32 -11.77 -15.96
C VAL A 23 18.31 -11.90 -14.81
N LEU A 24 18.49 -10.86 -14.02
CA LEU A 24 19.35 -10.89 -12.82
C LEU A 24 18.90 -11.98 -11.84
N SER A 25 17.61 -12.10 -11.59
CA SER A 25 17.04 -13.13 -10.71
C SER A 25 17.30 -14.55 -11.23
N LEU A 26 17.22 -14.77 -12.54
CA LEU A 26 17.53 -16.07 -13.16
C LEU A 26 18.99 -16.51 -12.95
N PHE A 27 19.90 -15.56 -12.89
CA PHE A 27 21.32 -15.82 -12.56
C PHE A 27 21.59 -15.83 -11.04
N GLY A 28 20.56 -15.84 -10.20
CA GLY A 28 20.72 -15.87 -8.74
C GLY A 28 21.25 -14.56 -8.14
N VAL A 29 21.30 -13.47 -8.92
CA VAL A 29 21.78 -12.16 -8.44
C VAL A 29 20.75 -11.58 -7.48
N ARG A 30 21.13 -11.36 -6.23
CA ARG A 30 20.31 -10.62 -5.26
C ARG A 30 20.27 -9.13 -5.64
N ILE A 31 19.08 -8.55 -5.60
CA ILE A 31 18.86 -7.13 -5.92
C ILE A 31 18.75 -6.35 -4.60
N PRO A 32 19.80 -5.61 -4.18
CA PRO A 32 19.73 -4.80 -2.99
C PRO A 32 18.66 -3.70 -3.12
N PRO A 33 17.93 -3.35 -2.04
CA PRO A 33 16.90 -2.31 -2.06
C PRO A 33 17.43 -0.94 -2.51
N ASP A 34 18.69 -0.64 -2.21
CA ASP A 34 19.38 0.62 -2.56
C ASP A 34 19.90 0.66 -3.99
N SER A 35 19.96 -0.48 -4.68
CA SER A 35 20.42 -0.55 -6.06
C SER A 35 19.45 0.15 -7.01
N PHE A 36 19.90 0.41 -8.25
CA PHE A 36 19.05 0.94 -9.30
C PHE A 36 17.78 0.10 -9.49
N PHE A 37 17.93 -1.21 -9.61
CA PHE A 37 16.79 -2.12 -9.79
C PHE A 37 15.96 -2.31 -8.50
N GLY A 38 16.54 -2.18 -7.32
CA GLY A 38 15.79 -2.15 -6.05
C GLY A 38 14.87 -0.93 -5.96
N ARG A 39 15.27 0.18 -6.58
CA ARG A 39 14.45 1.41 -6.68
C ARG A 39 13.53 1.44 -7.90
N ALA A 40 13.53 0.41 -8.74
CA ALA A 40 12.70 0.36 -9.96
C ALA A 40 11.21 0.63 -9.72
N PRO A 41 10.55 0.14 -8.65
CA PRO A 41 9.16 0.46 -8.36
C PRO A 41 8.92 1.97 -8.20
N ARG A 42 9.88 2.69 -7.61
CA ARG A 42 9.80 4.14 -7.44
C ARG A 42 9.95 4.87 -8.77
N TYR A 43 10.89 4.46 -9.61
CA TYR A 43 11.06 5.06 -10.95
C TYR A 43 9.85 4.82 -11.81
N TRP A 44 9.32 3.59 -11.80
CA TRP A 44 8.10 3.22 -12.51
C TRP A 44 6.92 4.09 -12.08
N ALA A 45 6.69 4.23 -10.77
CA ALA A 45 5.61 5.04 -10.24
C ALA A 45 5.75 6.53 -10.58
N LYS A 46 6.97 7.10 -10.43
CA LYS A 46 7.24 8.51 -10.79
C LYS A 46 7.01 8.79 -12.26
N THR A 47 7.43 7.88 -13.16
CA THR A 47 7.22 8.02 -14.60
C THR A 47 5.73 7.97 -14.94
N VAL A 48 4.97 7.07 -14.32
CA VAL A 48 3.51 7.00 -14.49
C VAL A 48 2.83 8.29 -14.03
N LEU A 49 3.17 8.80 -12.85
CA LEU A 49 2.64 10.07 -12.33
C LEU A 49 2.99 11.24 -13.25
N TRP A 50 4.23 11.34 -13.70
CA TRP A 50 4.68 12.38 -14.62
C TRP A 50 3.91 12.35 -15.95
N THR A 51 3.79 11.17 -16.56
CA THR A 51 3.04 10.98 -17.82
C THR A 51 1.55 11.32 -17.65
N ALA A 52 0.99 10.98 -16.49
CA ALA A 52 -0.38 11.34 -16.14
C ALA A 52 -0.54 12.84 -15.84
N GLY A 53 0.55 13.59 -15.67
CA GLY A 53 0.52 14.99 -15.25
C GLY A 53 -0.01 15.17 -13.84
N VAL A 54 0.32 14.24 -12.95
CA VAL A 54 -0.11 14.24 -11.55
C VAL A 54 1.02 14.75 -10.66
N ARG A 55 0.73 15.80 -9.90
CA ARG A 55 1.62 16.33 -8.85
C ARG A 55 1.27 15.69 -7.51
N VAL A 56 2.29 15.21 -6.81
CA VAL A 56 2.14 14.64 -5.47
C VAL A 56 2.66 15.63 -4.44
N THR A 57 1.80 16.06 -3.54
CA THR A 57 2.17 16.85 -2.36
C THR A 57 2.25 15.92 -1.14
N VAL A 58 3.28 16.09 -0.34
CA VAL A 58 3.48 15.29 0.87
C VAL A 58 3.37 16.21 2.08
N ARG A 59 2.49 15.85 3.03
CA ARG A 59 2.38 16.50 4.34
C ARG A 59 2.96 15.60 5.41
N ASN A 60 3.65 16.21 6.37
CA ASN A 60 4.31 15.56 7.49
C ASN A 60 5.33 14.50 7.02
N ALA A 61 6.19 14.90 6.08
CA ALA A 61 7.20 14.02 5.48
C ALA A 61 8.20 13.48 6.53
N GLU A 62 8.39 14.14 7.65
CA GLU A 62 9.20 13.72 8.80
C GLU A 62 8.70 12.42 9.45
N ARG A 63 7.45 12.04 9.19
CA ARG A 63 6.84 10.78 9.65
C ARG A 63 7.13 9.59 8.73
N ILE A 64 7.80 9.82 7.62
CA ILE A 64 8.34 8.74 6.78
C ILE A 64 9.56 8.14 7.49
N ALA A 65 9.74 6.83 7.38
CA ALA A 65 10.84 6.13 8.03
C ALA A 65 12.19 6.72 7.60
N PRO A 66 13.02 7.18 8.54
CA PRO A 66 14.38 7.55 8.24
C PRO A 66 15.21 6.31 7.87
N PRO A 67 16.39 6.48 7.28
CA PRO A 67 17.30 5.35 7.01
C PRO A 67 17.52 4.48 8.23
N GLY A 68 17.48 3.16 8.05
CA GLY A 68 17.67 2.18 9.13
C GLY A 68 16.41 1.89 9.97
N GLN A 69 15.32 2.60 9.75
CA GLN A 69 14.04 2.29 10.39
C GLN A 69 13.04 1.77 9.36
N THR A 70 12.09 0.97 9.83
CA THR A 70 11.01 0.42 9.01
C THR A 70 9.65 0.71 9.60
N ARG A 71 8.65 0.80 8.72
CA ARG A 71 7.27 1.10 9.09
C ARG A 71 6.30 0.33 8.21
N VAL A 72 5.11 0.06 8.74
CA VAL A 72 3.95 -0.37 7.95
C VAL A 72 3.07 0.84 7.67
N TYR A 73 2.97 1.24 6.41
CA TYR A 73 2.11 2.34 5.97
C TYR A 73 0.73 1.79 5.62
N VAL A 74 -0.29 2.33 6.25
CA VAL A 74 -1.69 1.95 6.06
C VAL A 74 -2.43 3.12 5.44
N SER A 75 -2.97 2.95 4.21
CA SER A 75 -3.64 4.02 3.47
C SER A 75 -5.07 3.65 3.07
N ASN A 76 -5.97 4.63 2.96
CA ASN A 76 -7.24 4.49 2.24
C ASN A 76 -6.99 4.20 0.75
N HIS A 77 -7.99 3.60 0.09
CA HIS A 77 -7.81 3.13 -1.29
C HIS A 77 -9.01 3.44 -2.17
N VAL A 78 -8.87 4.40 -3.06
CA VAL A 78 -9.93 4.86 -3.98
C VAL A 78 -9.51 4.83 -5.45
N SER A 79 -8.20 4.76 -5.72
CA SER A 79 -7.61 4.85 -7.04
C SER A 79 -6.39 3.92 -7.21
N TRP A 80 -6.03 3.60 -8.44
CA TRP A 80 -4.70 3.06 -8.73
C TRP A 80 -3.59 4.07 -8.44
N PHE A 81 -3.91 5.37 -8.55
CA PHE A 81 -2.97 6.45 -8.29
C PHE A 81 -2.56 6.57 -6.81
N ASP A 82 -3.31 6.00 -5.86
CA ASP A 82 -2.86 5.84 -4.48
C ASP A 82 -1.56 5.03 -4.41
N VAL A 83 -1.50 3.94 -5.18
CA VAL A 83 -0.33 3.05 -5.21
C VAL A 83 0.87 3.79 -5.80
N PHE A 84 0.68 4.50 -6.91
CA PHE A 84 1.77 5.24 -7.56
C PHE A 84 2.26 6.41 -6.70
N ALA A 85 1.34 7.12 -6.04
CA ALA A 85 1.69 8.22 -5.16
C ALA A 85 2.55 7.74 -3.98
N LEU A 86 2.10 6.71 -3.24
CA LEU A 86 2.89 6.13 -2.14
C LEU A 86 4.24 5.57 -2.62
N ALA A 87 4.24 4.86 -3.74
CA ALA A 87 5.43 4.31 -4.36
C ALA A 87 6.49 5.36 -4.71
N SER A 88 6.05 6.54 -5.10
CA SER A 88 6.95 7.64 -5.47
C SER A 88 7.66 8.27 -4.28
N VAL A 89 7.13 8.06 -3.06
CA VAL A 89 7.56 8.78 -1.84
C VAL A 89 8.26 7.85 -0.84
N ILE A 90 7.66 6.70 -0.51
CA ILE A 90 8.19 5.79 0.52
C ILE A 90 9.49 5.12 0.02
N PRO A 91 10.61 5.18 0.78
CA PRO A 91 11.83 4.48 0.41
C PRO A 91 11.71 2.98 0.70
N HIS A 92 12.43 2.15 -0.07
CA HIS A 92 12.61 0.71 0.17
C HIS A 92 11.33 -0.01 0.59
N TYR A 93 10.27 0.15 -0.19
CA TYR A 93 8.97 -0.38 0.18
C TYR A 93 8.54 -1.57 -0.68
N ARG A 94 7.69 -2.41 -0.08
CA ARG A 94 6.90 -3.41 -0.79
C ARG A 94 5.42 -3.13 -0.57
N PHE A 95 4.61 -3.39 -1.61
CA PHE A 95 3.15 -3.30 -1.48
C PHE A 95 2.52 -4.67 -1.28
N VAL A 96 1.46 -4.71 -0.49
CA VAL A 96 0.65 -5.91 -0.33
C VAL A 96 -0.41 -5.95 -1.43
N ALA A 97 -0.33 -6.95 -2.30
CA ALA A 97 -1.17 -7.10 -3.47
C ALA A 97 -1.93 -8.43 -3.50
N LYS A 98 -2.93 -8.52 -4.37
CA LYS A 98 -3.62 -9.77 -4.68
C LYS A 98 -2.69 -10.74 -5.41
N LYS A 99 -2.80 -12.05 -5.12
CA LYS A 99 -2.01 -13.11 -5.76
C LYS A 99 -2.15 -13.11 -7.30
N GLU A 100 -3.31 -12.71 -7.83
CA GLU A 100 -3.58 -12.69 -9.27
C GLU A 100 -2.68 -11.70 -10.03
N LEU A 101 -2.21 -10.63 -9.36
CA LEU A 101 -1.23 -9.72 -9.97
C LEU A 101 0.14 -10.37 -10.15
N ALA A 102 0.45 -11.40 -9.39
CA ALA A 102 1.68 -12.17 -9.53
C ALA A 102 1.73 -13.04 -10.80
N SER A 103 0.58 -13.28 -11.44
CA SER A 103 0.49 -14.04 -12.71
C SER A 103 0.62 -13.14 -13.94
N LEU A 104 0.62 -11.82 -13.79
CA LEU A 104 0.82 -10.91 -14.91
C LEU A 104 2.21 -11.08 -15.52
N PRO A 105 2.31 -11.26 -16.86
CA PRO A 105 3.59 -11.43 -17.53
C PRO A 105 4.54 -10.27 -17.21
N VAL A 106 5.82 -10.56 -17.01
CA VAL A 106 6.90 -9.64 -16.64
C VAL A 106 6.65 -8.94 -15.31
N PHE A 107 5.52 -8.20 -15.18
CA PHE A 107 5.19 -7.44 -13.97
C PHE A 107 5.19 -8.33 -12.71
N GLY A 108 4.44 -9.43 -12.72
CA GLY A 108 4.28 -10.30 -11.56
C GLY A 108 5.61 -10.91 -11.11
N ARG A 109 6.43 -11.36 -12.06
CA ARG A 109 7.74 -11.95 -11.75
C ARG A 109 8.72 -10.90 -11.23
N ALA A 110 8.86 -9.77 -11.91
CA ALA A 110 9.73 -8.69 -11.47
C ALA A 110 9.29 -8.11 -10.10
N ALA A 111 7.98 -7.93 -9.89
CA ALA A 111 7.45 -7.40 -8.64
C ALA A 111 7.69 -8.32 -7.44
N ARG A 112 7.73 -9.65 -7.62
CA ARG A 112 8.12 -10.58 -6.53
C ARG A 112 9.51 -10.31 -6.03
N GLU A 113 10.44 -9.94 -6.91
CA GLU A 113 11.84 -9.67 -6.55
C GLU A 113 11.99 -8.36 -5.77
N VAL A 114 11.32 -7.28 -6.21
CA VAL A 114 11.65 -5.93 -5.73
C VAL A 114 10.49 -5.13 -5.14
N ALA A 115 9.22 -5.56 -5.32
CA ALA A 115 8.08 -4.68 -5.01
C ALA A 115 6.92 -5.33 -4.27
N GLY A 116 6.64 -6.63 -4.44
CA GLY A 116 5.36 -7.23 -4.07
C GLY A 116 5.42 -8.26 -2.96
N ILE A 117 4.47 -8.16 -2.04
CA ILE A 117 4.04 -9.23 -1.13
C ILE A 117 2.67 -9.67 -1.62
N PHE A 118 2.60 -10.83 -2.28
CA PHE A 118 1.37 -11.30 -2.88
C PHE A 118 0.59 -12.20 -1.91
N ILE A 119 -0.67 -11.85 -1.66
CA ILE A 119 -1.51 -12.53 -0.68
C ILE A 119 -2.72 -13.16 -1.35
N ASP A 120 -2.95 -14.44 -1.05
CA ASP A 120 -4.21 -15.11 -1.31
C ASP A 120 -5.25 -14.70 -0.25
N ARG A 121 -6.12 -13.76 -0.63
CA ARG A 121 -7.15 -13.23 0.28
C ARG A 121 -8.30 -14.19 0.54
N GLN A 122 -8.42 -15.27 -0.24
CA GLN A 122 -9.45 -16.30 -0.09
C GLN A 122 -8.97 -17.44 0.82
N ASN A 123 -7.66 -17.62 0.96
CA ASN A 123 -7.08 -18.63 1.83
C ASN A 123 -6.47 -17.97 3.08
N ARG A 124 -7.18 -18.09 4.21
CA ARG A 124 -6.78 -17.47 5.48
C ARG A 124 -5.41 -17.95 5.97
N LYS A 125 -5.10 -19.26 5.83
CA LYS A 125 -3.82 -19.83 6.24
C LYS A 125 -2.69 -19.28 5.35
N ALA A 126 -2.85 -19.35 4.02
CA ALA A 126 -1.85 -18.83 3.10
C ALA A 126 -1.62 -17.31 3.27
N ALA A 127 -2.67 -16.55 3.58
CA ALA A 127 -2.53 -15.13 3.91
C ALA A 127 -1.72 -14.92 5.19
N PHE A 128 -1.94 -15.73 6.22
CA PHE A 128 -1.19 -15.65 7.48
C PHE A 128 0.29 -16.01 7.26
N ASP A 129 0.59 -17.07 6.52
CA ASP A 129 1.96 -17.49 6.21
C ASP A 129 2.70 -16.39 5.40
N ALA A 130 2.00 -15.76 4.44
CA ALA A 130 2.55 -14.64 3.68
C ALA A 130 2.84 -13.42 4.56
N TYR A 131 1.99 -13.12 5.55
CA TYR A 131 2.25 -12.05 6.51
C TYR A 131 3.42 -12.38 7.46
N ALA A 132 3.55 -13.62 7.90
CA ALA A 132 4.69 -14.06 8.73
C ALA A 132 6.02 -13.92 7.96
N ALA A 133 6.05 -14.33 6.69
CA ALA A 133 7.22 -14.14 5.82
C ALA A 133 7.53 -12.65 5.59
N ALA A 134 6.50 -11.83 5.41
CA ALA A 134 6.63 -10.39 5.27
C ALA A 134 7.18 -9.72 6.54
N ALA A 135 6.79 -10.16 7.73
CA ALA A 135 7.31 -9.64 8.99
C ALA A 135 8.83 -9.81 9.09
N HIS A 136 9.37 -10.93 8.60
CA HIS A 136 10.82 -11.13 8.53
C HIS A 136 11.50 -10.11 7.59
N GLN A 137 10.91 -9.83 6.43
CA GLN A 137 11.44 -8.84 5.49
C GLN A 137 11.40 -7.41 6.08
N ILE A 138 10.36 -7.08 6.82
CA ILE A 138 10.22 -5.78 7.50
C ILE A 138 11.35 -5.61 8.52
N ARG A 139 11.62 -6.61 9.34
CA ARG A 139 12.75 -6.59 10.27
C ARG A 139 14.11 -6.46 9.55
N GLY A 140 14.18 -6.89 8.31
CA GLY A 140 15.35 -6.74 7.44
C GLY A 140 15.49 -5.37 6.76
N GLY A 141 14.67 -4.37 7.11
CA GLY A 141 14.82 -3.01 6.60
C GLY A 141 13.85 -2.63 5.46
N ILE A 142 12.83 -3.45 5.17
CA ILE A 142 11.84 -3.21 4.10
C ILE A 142 10.57 -2.57 4.67
N ASN A 143 10.23 -1.38 4.21
CA ASN A 143 8.92 -0.78 4.48
C ASN A 143 7.80 -1.52 3.75
N VAL A 144 6.60 -1.52 4.32
CA VAL A 144 5.43 -2.13 3.68
C VAL A 144 4.30 -1.12 3.56
N ALA A 145 3.72 -1.00 2.37
CA ALA A 145 2.52 -0.21 2.13
C ALA A 145 1.32 -1.14 1.88
N VAL A 146 0.22 -0.88 2.55
CA VAL A 146 -0.97 -1.73 2.49
C VAL A 146 -2.26 -0.92 2.55
N TYR A 147 -3.29 -1.44 1.87
CA TYR A 147 -4.64 -0.88 1.85
C TYR A 147 -5.56 -1.81 2.64
N PRO A 148 -5.89 -1.50 3.91
CA PRO A 148 -6.58 -2.43 4.80
C PRO A 148 -8.04 -2.68 4.41
N GLU A 149 -8.64 -1.79 3.62
CA GLU A 149 -9.96 -1.97 3.04
C GLU A 149 -10.05 -3.19 2.08
N GLY A 150 -8.91 -3.63 1.56
CA GLY A 150 -8.77 -4.81 0.72
C GLY A 150 -9.22 -4.64 -0.73
N THR A 151 -9.89 -3.57 -1.10
CA THR A 151 -10.27 -3.19 -2.47
C THR A 151 -10.50 -1.70 -2.54
N ARG A 152 -10.46 -1.10 -3.73
CA ARG A 152 -10.74 0.33 -3.93
C ARG A 152 -12.18 0.68 -3.58
N GLY A 153 -12.38 1.79 -2.86
CA GLY A 153 -13.66 2.45 -2.65
C GLY A 153 -14.13 3.24 -3.88
N ARG A 154 -15.38 3.71 -3.87
CA ARG A 154 -15.93 4.66 -4.85
C ARG A 154 -15.95 6.09 -4.33
N SER A 155 -15.74 6.26 -3.02
CA SER A 155 -15.64 7.54 -2.31
C SER A 155 -14.48 7.50 -1.35
N TYR A 156 -14.15 8.63 -0.74
CA TYR A 156 -13.14 8.71 0.33
C TYR A 156 -13.64 8.20 1.69
N GLU A 157 -14.90 7.82 1.80
CA GLU A 157 -15.46 7.22 3.00
C GLU A 157 -14.73 5.92 3.34
N LEU A 158 -14.22 5.82 4.57
CA LEU A 158 -13.47 4.65 5.02
C LEU A 158 -14.40 3.47 5.23
N ARG A 159 -14.01 2.34 4.69
CA ARG A 159 -14.66 1.07 4.94
C ARG A 159 -13.98 0.33 6.10
N PRO A 160 -14.60 -0.71 6.64
CA PRO A 160 -14.00 -1.53 7.69
C PRO A 160 -12.65 -2.08 7.27
N PHE A 161 -11.68 -2.02 8.18
CA PHE A 161 -10.32 -2.48 7.94
C PHE A 161 -10.17 -3.97 8.22
N LYS A 162 -9.45 -4.66 7.35
CA LYS A 162 -9.01 -6.04 7.55
C LYS A 162 -7.85 -6.08 8.54
N LYS A 163 -7.87 -7.04 9.46
CA LYS A 163 -6.91 -7.16 10.57
C LYS A 163 -5.50 -7.57 10.12
N GLY A 164 -5.35 -8.25 8.99
CA GLY A 164 -4.08 -8.82 8.52
C GLY A 164 -2.90 -7.84 8.49
N PRO A 165 -3.02 -6.63 7.95
CA PRO A 165 -1.96 -5.61 7.97
C PRO A 165 -1.46 -5.23 9.38
N PHE A 166 -2.37 -5.22 10.34
CA PHE A 166 -2.07 -4.86 11.73
C PHE A 166 -1.40 -6.02 12.47
N VAL A 167 -1.84 -7.25 12.22
CA VAL A 167 -1.14 -8.45 12.69
C VAL A 167 0.29 -8.50 12.14
N LEU A 168 0.50 -8.13 10.88
CA LEU A 168 1.83 -8.00 10.27
C LEU A 168 2.71 -7.01 11.04
N ALA A 169 2.20 -5.81 11.33
CA ALA A 169 2.94 -4.78 12.04
C ALA A 169 3.31 -5.22 13.47
N ILE A 170 2.35 -5.82 14.18
CA ILE A 170 2.56 -6.40 15.52
C ILE A 170 3.62 -7.51 15.46
N ALA A 171 3.53 -8.46 14.52
CA ALA A 171 4.50 -9.54 14.37
C ALA A 171 5.91 -9.03 14.03
N ALA A 172 6.01 -7.93 13.32
CA ALA A 172 7.27 -7.27 12.99
C ALA A 172 7.78 -6.34 14.11
N GLN A 173 6.93 -5.96 15.08
CA GLN A 173 7.19 -4.97 16.13
C GLN A 173 7.65 -3.61 15.56
N VAL A 174 6.99 -3.15 14.48
CA VAL A 174 7.31 -1.88 13.82
C VAL A 174 6.10 -0.96 13.81
N PRO A 175 6.29 0.37 13.91
CA PRO A 175 5.17 1.32 13.95
C PRO A 175 4.29 1.24 12.69
N VAL A 176 2.98 1.42 12.90
CA VAL A 176 2.01 1.66 11.82
C VAL A 176 1.89 3.16 11.59
N VAL A 177 2.10 3.60 10.35
CA VAL A 177 1.88 4.98 9.93
C VAL A 177 0.60 5.04 9.12
N PRO A 178 -0.47 5.65 9.65
CA PRO A 178 -1.66 5.91 8.85
C PRO A 178 -1.36 6.98 7.79
N VAL A 179 -1.86 6.81 6.58
CA VAL A 179 -1.67 7.76 5.48
C VAL A 179 -3.02 8.04 4.84
N VAL A 180 -3.37 9.32 4.72
CA VAL A 180 -4.53 9.74 3.95
C VAL A 180 -4.07 10.12 2.54
N SER A 181 -4.59 9.40 1.54
CA SER A 181 -4.45 9.71 0.13
C SER A 181 -5.68 10.49 -0.34
N TRP A 182 -5.47 11.68 -0.90
CA TRP A 182 -6.50 12.59 -1.36
C TRP A 182 -6.22 13.10 -2.77
N GLY A 183 -7.26 13.37 -3.58
CA GLY A 183 -7.11 13.86 -4.97
C GLY A 183 -6.86 12.76 -6.01
N THR A 184 -6.57 11.53 -5.60
CA THR A 184 -6.29 10.42 -6.52
C THR A 184 -7.52 9.88 -7.22
N ARG A 185 -8.70 9.97 -6.58
CA ARG A 185 -9.99 9.60 -7.16
C ARG A 185 -10.34 10.48 -8.37
N GLU A 186 -10.03 11.75 -8.29
CA GLU A 186 -10.25 12.75 -9.34
C GLU A 186 -9.31 12.54 -10.53
N VAL A 187 -8.15 11.93 -10.29
CA VAL A 187 -7.24 11.48 -11.36
C VAL A 187 -7.81 10.26 -12.07
N GLN A 188 -8.24 9.24 -11.33
CA GLN A 188 -8.86 8.03 -11.87
C GLN A 188 -9.68 7.34 -10.78
N GLY A 189 -10.99 7.38 -10.87
CA GLY A 189 -11.90 6.67 -9.98
C GLY A 189 -11.91 5.14 -10.22
N LYS A 190 -12.56 4.42 -9.32
CA LYS A 190 -12.74 2.98 -9.45
C LYS A 190 -13.67 2.64 -10.61
N GLY A 191 -13.15 1.96 -11.62
CA GLY A 191 -13.88 1.55 -12.82
C GLY A 191 -13.66 2.47 -14.01
N ASP A 192 -13.06 3.66 -13.81
CA ASP A 192 -12.79 4.58 -14.89
C ASP A 192 -11.58 4.12 -15.71
N VAL A 193 -11.69 4.26 -17.02
CA VAL A 193 -10.59 4.10 -17.97
C VAL A 193 -9.88 5.43 -18.20
N ALA A 194 -10.63 6.53 -18.10
CA ALA A 194 -10.10 7.87 -18.28
C ALA A 194 -9.10 8.24 -17.16
N ILE A 195 -8.05 8.95 -17.54
CA ILE A 195 -7.05 9.48 -16.62
C ILE A 195 -6.97 10.98 -16.82
N HIS A 196 -7.10 11.72 -15.73
CA HIS A 196 -7.05 13.18 -15.69
C HIS A 196 -5.75 13.65 -15.05
N ALA A 197 -5.22 14.76 -15.54
CA ALA A 197 -4.14 15.45 -14.83
C ALA A 197 -4.70 16.07 -13.54
N GLY A 198 -3.86 16.18 -12.53
CA GLY A 198 -4.31 16.77 -11.28
C GLY A 198 -3.23 16.84 -10.22
N ALA A 199 -3.68 17.09 -9.00
CA ALA A 199 -2.84 17.03 -7.82
C ALA A 199 -3.40 16.00 -6.85
N CYS A 200 -2.52 15.27 -6.20
CA CYS A 200 -2.87 14.43 -5.07
C CYS A 200 -2.01 14.80 -3.85
N GLU A 201 -2.55 14.55 -2.69
CA GLU A 201 -1.90 14.81 -1.42
C GLU A 201 -1.78 13.50 -0.63
N LEU A 202 -0.62 13.26 -0.08
CA LEU A 202 -0.35 12.22 0.89
C LEU A 202 -0.09 12.87 2.24
N THR A 203 -0.99 12.68 3.19
CA THR A 203 -0.82 13.14 4.57
C THR A 203 -0.41 11.97 5.46
N PHE A 204 0.84 11.97 5.94
CA PHE A 204 1.33 10.99 6.89
C PHE A 204 0.88 11.41 8.29
N LEU A 205 0.11 10.56 8.96
CA LEU A 205 -0.38 10.82 10.31
C LEU A 205 0.62 10.30 11.35
N GLU A 206 0.37 10.61 12.63
CA GLU A 206 1.24 10.19 13.73
C GLU A 206 1.42 8.68 13.75
N PRO A 207 2.65 8.15 13.81
CA PRO A 207 2.91 6.73 13.92
C PRO A 207 2.25 6.13 15.17
N VAL A 208 1.69 4.93 15.05
CA VAL A 208 1.19 4.14 16.17
C VAL A 208 2.23 3.07 16.49
N PRO A 209 2.88 3.13 17.66
CA PRO A 209 3.86 2.14 18.06
C PRO A 209 3.19 0.77 18.24
N THR A 210 3.92 -0.28 17.92
CA THR A 210 3.48 -1.68 18.14
C THR A 210 4.43 -2.45 19.04
N GLU A 211 5.46 -1.80 19.56
CA GLU A 211 6.41 -2.42 20.51
C GLU A 211 5.67 -2.93 21.74
N GLY A 212 5.91 -4.18 22.12
CA GLY A 212 5.23 -4.86 23.21
C GLY A 212 3.77 -5.26 22.93
N MET A 213 3.19 -4.92 21.77
CA MET A 213 1.86 -5.40 21.40
C MET A 213 1.89 -6.88 21.04
N THR A 214 0.81 -7.58 21.40
CA THR A 214 0.57 -8.97 21.07
C THR A 214 -0.56 -9.12 20.06
N TYR A 215 -0.79 -10.32 19.57
CA TYR A 215 -1.89 -10.62 18.65
C TYR A 215 -3.26 -10.15 19.19
N GLU A 216 -3.45 -10.13 20.50
CA GLU A 216 -4.70 -9.70 21.15
C GLU A 216 -4.95 -8.18 21.00
N ASP A 217 -3.89 -7.38 20.81
CA ASP A 217 -4.00 -5.93 20.62
C ASP A 217 -4.42 -5.52 19.20
N ARG A 218 -4.54 -6.48 18.27
CA ARG A 218 -4.82 -6.20 16.84
C ARG A 218 -6.07 -5.35 16.61
N ASP A 219 -7.13 -5.59 17.39
CA ASP A 219 -8.41 -4.87 17.22
C ASP A 219 -8.31 -3.44 17.77
N ARG A 220 -7.59 -3.26 18.86
CA ARG A 220 -7.25 -1.94 19.40
C ARG A 220 -6.41 -1.14 18.40
N LEU A 221 -5.39 -1.76 17.79
CA LEU A 221 -4.55 -1.11 16.80
C LEU A 221 -5.35 -0.71 15.54
N VAL A 222 -6.23 -1.60 15.05
CA VAL A 222 -7.16 -1.29 13.94
C VAL A 222 -8.00 -0.06 14.27
N SER A 223 -8.60 -0.02 15.47
CA SER A 223 -9.45 1.08 15.91
C SER A 223 -8.70 2.41 15.98
N ILE A 224 -7.52 2.44 16.57
CA ILE A 224 -6.70 3.65 16.67
C ILE A 224 -6.38 4.19 15.27
N VAL A 225 -5.91 3.34 14.38
CA VAL A 225 -5.52 3.75 13.01
C VAL A 225 -6.73 4.24 12.22
N TRP A 226 -7.85 3.53 12.30
CA TRP A 226 -9.08 3.90 11.60
C TRP A 226 -9.59 5.28 12.07
N HIS A 227 -9.69 5.52 13.37
CA HIS A 227 -10.18 6.80 13.91
C HIS A 227 -9.25 7.96 13.55
N ARG A 228 -7.93 7.77 13.57
CA ARG A 228 -6.98 8.80 13.12
C ARG A 228 -7.19 9.16 11.65
N MET A 229 -7.37 8.17 10.79
CA MET A 229 -7.62 8.40 9.36
C MET A 229 -9.00 9.04 9.12
N ALA A 230 -10.02 8.60 9.87
CA ALA A 230 -11.36 9.16 9.81
C ALA A 230 -11.36 10.64 10.16
N ALA A 231 -10.75 11.02 11.29
CA ALA A 231 -10.64 12.42 11.71
C ALA A 231 -9.93 13.28 10.65
N ALA A 232 -8.83 12.79 10.07
CA ALA A 232 -8.12 13.52 9.01
C ALA A 232 -8.92 13.63 7.69
N LEU A 233 -9.84 12.71 7.41
CA LEU A 233 -10.75 12.79 6.27
C LEU A 233 -11.95 13.69 6.57
N GLU A 234 -12.43 13.76 7.82
CA GLU A 234 -13.45 14.71 8.26
C GLU A 234 -13.01 16.17 8.08
N GLU A 235 -11.73 16.48 8.37
CA GLU A 235 -11.14 17.79 8.08
C GLU A 235 -11.19 18.16 6.58
N LYS A 236 -11.30 17.14 5.70
CA LYS A 236 -11.48 17.32 4.25
C LYS A 236 -12.96 17.28 3.81
N GLY A 237 -13.90 17.27 4.75
CA GLY A 237 -15.33 17.25 4.49
C GLY A 237 -15.90 15.86 4.14
N VAL A 238 -15.18 14.79 4.42
CA VAL A 238 -15.69 13.42 4.22
C VAL A 238 -16.45 12.98 5.46
N PRO A 239 -17.76 12.67 5.36
CA PRO A 239 -18.49 12.14 6.51
C PRO A 239 -17.95 10.77 6.92
N THR A 240 -17.76 10.55 8.20
CA THR A 240 -17.47 9.23 8.75
C THR A 240 -18.77 8.50 9.04
N ALA A 241 -19.19 7.64 8.13
CA ALA A 241 -20.33 6.75 8.35
C ALA A 241 -19.88 5.55 9.17
N GLY A 242 -20.33 5.48 10.41
CA GLY A 242 -20.35 4.27 11.25
C GLY A 242 -19.01 3.82 11.82
N ARG A 243 -19.03 3.37 13.07
CA ARG A 243 -17.87 2.79 13.75
C ARG A 243 -17.49 1.43 13.14
N PRO A 244 -16.22 1.17 12.79
CA PRO A 244 -15.80 -0.02 12.06
C PRO A 244 -15.92 -1.34 12.84
N ILE A 245 -16.14 -1.29 14.14
CA ILE A 245 -16.05 -2.45 15.04
C ILE A 245 -17.42 -3.02 15.44
N GLU A 246 -18.50 -2.23 15.44
CA GLU A 246 -19.81 -2.70 15.92
C GLU A 246 -20.47 -3.76 15.01
N SER A 247 -20.23 -3.71 13.70
CA SER A 247 -20.79 -4.69 12.76
C SER A 247 -20.07 -6.04 12.75
N ALA A 248 -18.81 -6.09 13.13
CA ALA A 248 -18.04 -7.35 13.17
C ALA A 248 -18.31 -8.18 14.43
N ILE A 249 -18.62 -7.53 15.56
CA ILE A 249 -18.96 -8.19 16.81
C ILE A 249 -20.38 -8.77 16.73
N GLN A 250 -21.34 -8.06 16.09
CA GLN A 250 -22.70 -8.55 15.92
C GLN A 250 -22.83 -9.71 14.90
N ALA A 251 -21.94 -9.78 13.90
CA ALA A 251 -21.92 -10.91 12.97
C ALA A 251 -21.34 -12.19 13.58
N GLY A 252 -20.42 -12.08 14.54
CA GLY A 252 -19.87 -13.23 15.28
C GLY A 252 -20.81 -13.78 16.34
N ALA A 253 -21.70 -12.96 16.91
CA ALA A 253 -22.66 -13.35 17.96
C ALA A 253 -23.95 -14.02 17.43
N ARG A 254 -24.14 -14.10 16.11
CA ARG A 254 -25.29 -14.76 15.47
C ARG A 254 -24.99 -16.14 14.87
N SER A 255 -23.78 -16.67 15.09
CA SER A 255 -23.34 -17.97 14.59
C SER A 255 -22.95 -18.95 15.73
N GLU A 256 -23.49 -18.76 16.93
CA GLU A 256 -23.49 -19.76 18.00
C GLU A 256 -24.94 -20.23 18.30
#